data_07743accebd6dd4f9154ac3fef2e8166
#
_entry.id   07743accebd6dd4f9154ac3fef2e8166
#
_cell.length_a   1.000
_cell.length_b   1.000
_cell.length_c   1.000
_cell.angle_alpha   90.00
_cell.angle_beta   90.00
_cell.angle_gamma   90.00
#
_symmetry.space_group_name_H-M   'P 1'
#
loop_
_entity.id
_entity.type
_entity.pdbx_description
1 polymer ?
#
loop_
_entity_poly.entity_id
_entity_poly.type
_entity_poly.pdbx_seq_one_letter_code
_entity_poly.pdbx_strand_id
1 'polypeptide(L)'
;VDTEPELLQPLTLANSSTLKVGQQVAAIGNPFGLSGSMSSGIVSQLNRLLPDEDTGFSIPDVIQTDAAINPGNSGGPLLNMRGELIGVNTAIQTNTGNFNGVGFAVPSQTVTKIIPTLILEGKYDHPWIGVSGLDINPRLAKILNLTESRGFLIIDVIEDSPASRAGLIGSNTTVIHEGDEVLVGGDILIRVDDIDVRKISDILIHLQRSKAVGDELAVQLLRDGNLIEETLILDKRPGE
;
A
#
# COMPACT_ATOMS: atom_id res chain seq x y z
N VAL A 1 28.37 0.61 -1.73
CA VAL A 1 29.15 -0.59 -2.10
C VAL A 1 30.59 -0.11 -2.27
N ASP A 2 31.48 -0.71 -1.51
CA ASP A 2 32.91 -0.39 -1.56
C ASP A 2 33.59 -1.24 -2.66
N THR A 3 33.42 -0.77 -3.92
CA THR A 3 33.99 -1.42 -5.11
C THR A 3 34.29 -0.39 -6.18
N GLU A 4 35.14 -0.75 -7.15
CA GLU A 4 35.46 0.14 -8.27
C GLU A 4 34.23 0.37 -9.15
N PRO A 5 33.92 1.64 -9.53
CA PRO A 5 32.73 1.98 -10.29
C PRO A 5 32.59 1.21 -11.62
N GLU A 6 33.71 0.86 -12.26
CA GLU A 6 33.71 0.11 -13.53
C GLU A 6 33.21 -1.32 -13.39
N LEU A 7 33.20 -1.88 -12.18
CA LEU A 7 32.66 -3.21 -11.88
C LEU A 7 31.16 -3.21 -11.62
N LEU A 8 30.57 -2.03 -11.43
CA LEU A 8 29.14 -1.88 -11.18
C LEU A 8 28.38 -1.91 -12.51
N GLN A 9 27.43 -2.83 -12.61
CA GLN A 9 26.51 -2.93 -13.74
C GLN A 9 25.09 -2.72 -13.22
N PRO A 10 24.57 -1.47 -13.24
CA PRO A 10 23.25 -1.17 -12.75
C PRO A 10 22.18 -1.81 -13.64
N LEU A 11 21.12 -2.32 -12.99
CA LEU A 11 19.95 -2.84 -13.70
C LEU A 11 19.12 -1.69 -14.28
N THR A 12 18.56 -1.90 -15.45
CA THR A 12 17.54 -1.00 -16.01
C THR A 12 16.25 -1.15 -15.23
N LEU A 13 15.65 -0.03 -14.80
CA LEU A 13 14.35 -0.03 -14.16
C LEU A 13 13.23 -0.11 -15.22
N ALA A 14 12.36 -1.12 -15.13
CA ALA A 14 11.14 -1.18 -15.93
C ALA A 14 10.02 -0.38 -15.23
N ASN A 15 9.03 0.02 -16.00
CA ASN A 15 7.82 0.64 -15.45
C ASN A 15 6.89 -0.42 -14.84
N SER A 16 6.87 -0.53 -13.50
CA SER A 16 6.04 -1.51 -12.79
C SER A 16 4.54 -1.23 -12.89
N SER A 17 4.09 -0.03 -13.32
CA SER A 17 2.65 0.24 -13.53
C SER A 17 2.05 -0.52 -14.71
N THR A 18 2.89 -1.04 -15.60
CA THR A 18 2.46 -1.81 -16.79
C THR A 18 2.42 -3.32 -16.56
N LEU A 19 2.78 -3.78 -15.35
CA LEU A 19 2.77 -5.19 -14.99
C LEU A 19 1.36 -5.79 -15.08
N LYS A 20 1.31 -7.07 -15.40
CA LYS A 20 0.07 -7.84 -15.47
C LYS A 20 0.21 -9.12 -14.64
N VAL A 21 -0.87 -9.49 -13.96
CA VAL A 21 -0.98 -10.80 -13.31
C VAL A 21 -0.76 -11.91 -14.35
N GLY A 22 0.02 -12.93 -13.98
CA GLY A 22 0.46 -14.01 -14.87
C GLY A 22 1.76 -13.72 -15.63
N GLN A 23 2.31 -12.50 -15.57
CA GLN A 23 3.59 -12.16 -16.19
C GLN A 23 4.74 -12.92 -15.48
N GLN A 24 5.62 -13.56 -16.25
CA GLN A 24 6.78 -14.26 -15.72
C GLN A 24 7.79 -13.30 -15.10
N VAL A 25 8.38 -13.73 -13.98
CA VAL A 25 9.38 -12.98 -13.22
C VAL A 25 10.48 -13.90 -12.71
N ALA A 26 11.63 -13.32 -12.38
CA ALA A 26 12.73 -13.99 -11.71
C ALA A 26 13.20 -13.16 -10.50
N ALA A 27 13.36 -13.80 -9.35
CA ALA A 27 13.96 -13.22 -8.17
C ALA A 27 15.39 -13.71 -8.03
N ILE A 28 16.32 -12.78 -7.74
CA ILE A 28 17.72 -13.10 -7.47
C ILE A 28 18.07 -12.68 -6.04
N GLY A 29 18.88 -13.49 -5.38
CA GLY A 29 19.32 -13.22 -4.02
C GLY A 29 20.40 -14.18 -3.53
N ASN A 30 20.59 -14.17 -2.23
CA ASN A 30 21.55 -15.03 -1.54
C ASN A 30 20.87 -15.78 -0.37
N PRO A 31 19.86 -16.62 -0.66
CA PRO A 31 19.14 -17.32 0.39
C PRO A 31 20.09 -18.31 1.10
N PHE A 32 20.03 -18.31 2.44
CA PHE A 32 20.83 -19.19 3.29
C PHE A 32 22.36 -19.06 3.10
N GLY A 33 22.85 -17.92 2.55
CA GLY A 33 24.27 -17.73 2.27
C GLY A 33 24.79 -18.45 1.01
N LEU A 34 23.88 -19.02 0.20
CA LEU A 34 24.20 -19.64 -1.08
C LEU A 34 24.21 -18.55 -2.15
N SER A 35 25.40 -18.02 -2.46
CA SER A 35 25.58 -16.90 -3.38
C SER A 35 25.00 -17.18 -4.77
N GLY A 36 24.31 -16.16 -5.34
CA GLY A 36 23.87 -16.17 -6.73
C GLY A 36 22.67 -17.09 -7.01
N SER A 37 21.76 -17.29 -6.05
CA SER A 37 20.55 -18.09 -6.28
C SER A 37 19.49 -17.29 -7.04
N MET A 38 18.85 -17.95 -8.02
CA MET A 38 17.73 -17.42 -8.78
C MET A 38 16.52 -18.34 -8.66
N SER A 39 15.35 -17.76 -8.41
CA SER A 39 14.07 -18.44 -8.48
C SER A 39 13.18 -17.77 -9.54
N SER A 40 12.25 -18.53 -10.12
CA SER A 40 11.31 -17.99 -11.11
C SER A 40 9.86 -18.27 -10.70
N GLY A 41 8.97 -17.43 -11.18
CA GLY A 41 7.54 -17.52 -10.92
C GLY A 41 6.79 -16.53 -11.80
N ILE A 42 5.63 -16.07 -11.30
CA ILE A 42 4.79 -15.09 -11.97
C ILE A 42 4.42 -13.95 -11.03
N VAL A 43 3.96 -12.85 -11.58
CA VAL A 43 3.17 -11.87 -10.83
C VAL A 43 1.85 -12.52 -10.46
N SER A 44 1.68 -12.85 -9.18
CA SER A 44 0.46 -13.51 -8.69
C SER A 44 -0.67 -12.51 -8.44
N GLN A 45 -0.33 -11.29 -7.98
CA GLN A 45 -1.27 -10.19 -7.77
C GLN A 45 -0.54 -8.85 -7.72
N LEU A 46 -1.28 -7.77 -7.96
CA LEU A 46 -0.83 -6.38 -7.89
C LEU A 46 -1.71 -5.59 -6.91
N ASN A 47 -1.24 -4.40 -6.55
CA ASN A 47 -2.00 -3.47 -5.71
C ASN A 47 -2.39 -4.08 -4.35
N ARG A 48 -1.49 -4.85 -3.74
CA ARG A 48 -1.67 -5.40 -2.40
C ARG A 48 -1.17 -4.41 -1.34
N LEU A 49 -1.78 -4.50 -0.16
CA LEU A 49 -1.21 -3.96 1.07
C LEU A 49 -0.47 -5.07 1.78
N LEU A 50 0.74 -4.81 2.20
CA LEU A 50 1.52 -5.68 3.07
C LEU A 50 1.49 -5.07 4.47
N PRO A 51 0.78 -5.67 5.45
CA PRO A 51 0.80 -5.19 6.82
C PRO A 51 2.22 -5.21 7.38
N ASP A 52 2.57 -4.17 8.11
CA ASP A 52 3.81 -4.06 8.87
C ASP A 52 3.43 -3.99 10.35
N GLU A 53 3.67 -5.09 11.07
CA GLU A 53 3.30 -5.22 12.49
C GLU A 53 4.15 -4.34 13.39
N ASP A 54 5.38 -4.00 12.98
CA ASP A 54 6.30 -3.19 13.78
C ASP A 54 5.88 -1.72 13.82
N THR A 55 5.38 -1.20 12.70
CA THR A 55 4.94 0.21 12.61
C THR A 55 3.44 0.40 12.77
N GLY A 56 2.65 -0.67 12.65
CA GLY A 56 1.18 -0.62 12.63
C GLY A 56 0.58 -0.06 11.35
N PHE A 57 1.42 0.21 10.34
CA PHE A 57 1.01 0.66 9.01
C PHE A 57 1.10 -0.48 7.98
N SER A 58 0.67 -0.22 6.78
CA SER A 58 0.84 -1.16 5.67
C SER A 58 1.72 -0.57 4.59
N ILE A 59 2.57 -1.39 3.97
CA ILE A 59 3.30 -1.03 2.76
C ILE A 59 2.34 -1.19 1.59
N PRO A 60 1.94 -0.11 0.93
CA PRO A 60 0.98 -0.18 -0.17
C PRO A 60 1.65 -0.56 -1.49
N ASP A 61 0.81 -1.00 -2.43
CA ASP A 61 1.19 -1.22 -3.83
C ASP A 61 2.19 -2.36 -4.07
N VAL A 62 2.36 -3.30 -3.14
CA VAL A 62 3.35 -4.37 -3.34
C VAL A 62 2.94 -5.34 -4.45
N ILE A 63 3.95 -5.84 -5.17
CA ILE A 63 3.84 -6.93 -6.15
C ILE A 63 3.85 -8.24 -5.38
N GLN A 64 2.82 -9.08 -5.55
CA GLN A 64 2.81 -10.44 -5.06
C GLN A 64 3.35 -11.38 -6.15
N THR A 65 4.21 -12.34 -5.76
CA THR A 65 4.78 -13.35 -6.65
C THR A 65 4.83 -14.72 -5.98
N ASP A 66 4.80 -15.77 -6.77
CA ASP A 66 5.08 -17.15 -6.36
C ASP A 66 6.54 -17.59 -6.65
N ALA A 67 7.37 -16.69 -7.21
CA ALA A 67 8.82 -16.88 -7.20
C ALA A 67 9.29 -17.04 -5.75
N ALA A 68 10.11 -18.06 -5.48
CA ALA A 68 10.52 -18.39 -4.11
C ALA A 68 11.37 -17.26 -3.51
N ILE A 69 10.79 -16.54 -2.56
CA ILE A 69 11.47 -15.52 -1.74
C ILE A 69 11.73 -16.14 -0.36
N ASN A 70 12.97 -16.13 0.07
CA ASN A 70 13.40 -16.62 1.38
C ASN A 70 14.34 -15.61 2.03
N PRO A 71 14.59 -15.68 3.35
CA PRO A 71 15.61 -14.87 4.01
C PRO A 71 16.94 -14.91 3.26
N GLY A 72 17.47 -13.70 2.92
CA GLY A 72 18.64 -13.52 2.05
C GLY A 72 18.29 -13.07 0.62
N ASN A 73 17.03 -13.18 0.18
CA ASN A 73 16.57 -12.57 -1.08
C ASN A 73 16.05 -11.13 -0.87
N SER A 74 15.71 -10.75 0.36
CA SER A 74 15.26 -9.38 0.68
C SER A 74 16.32 -8.35 0.31
N GLY A 75 15.92 -7.25 -0.35
CA GLY A 75 16.83 -6.28 -0.96
C GLY A 75 17.35 -6.66 -2.35
N GLY A 76 17.21 -7.92 -2.76
CA GLY A 76 17.54 -8.39 -4.10
C GLY A 76 16.47 -8.01 -5.13
N PRO A 77 16.81 -8.09 -6.45
CA PRO A 77 15.92 -7.69 -7.51
C PRO A 77 14.84 -8.74 -7.81
N LEU A 78 13.62 -8.24 -8.11
CA LEU A 78 12.62 -8.97 -8.88
C LEU A 78 12.69 -8.43 -10.32
N LEU A 79 12.93 -9.34 -11.28
CA LEU A 79 13.18 -9.02 -12.68
C LEU A 79 12.05 -9.52 -13.58
N ASN A 80 11.83 -8.81 -14.70
CA ASN A 80 11.06 -9.36 -15.82
C ASN A 80 11.95 -10.25 -16.69
N MET A 81 11.39 -10.87 -17.73
CA MET A 81 12.12 -11.78 -18.63
C MET A 81 13.11 -11.07 -19.58
N ARG A 82 13.20 -9.73 -19.52
CA ARG A 82 14.25 -8.95 -20.22
C ARG A 82 15.42 -8.59 -19.30
N GLY A 83 15.40 -9.06 -18.04
CA GLY A 83 16.40 -8.71 -17.02
C GLY A 83 16.25 -7.30 -16.45
N GLU A 84 15.12 -6.64 -16.66
CA GLU A 84 14.85 -5.30 -16.12
C GLU A 84 14.21 -5.42 -14.73
N LEU A 85 14.59 -4.50 -13.82
CA LEU A 85 14.08 -4.43 -12.45
C LEU A 85 12.62 -3.99 -12.43
N ILE A 86 11.71 -4.84 -11.95
CA ILE A 86 10.30 -4.53 -11.74
C ILE A 86 9.95 -4.30 -10.27
N GLY A 87 10.82 -4.75 -9.36
CA GLY A 87 10.65 -4.54 -7.92
C GLY A 87 11.85 -5.00 -7.12
N VAL A 88 11.85 -4.66 -5.83
CA VAL A 88 12.84 -5.09 -4.84
C VAL A 88 12.16 -6.05 -3.87
N ASN A 89 12.68 -7.27 -3.76
CA ASN A 89 12.15 -8.31 -2.86
C ASN A 89 12.18 -7.81 -1.42
N THR A 90 11.10 -7.97 -0.67
CA THR A 90 11.02 -7.44 0.70
C THR A 90 10.62 -8.46 1.74
N ALA A 91 9.55 -9.20 1.53
CA ALA A 91 8.99 -10.06 2.57
C ALA A 91 8.31 -11.30 1.98
N ILE A 92 8.00 -12.24 2.88
CA ILE A 92 7.13 -13.39 2.63
C ILE A 92 5.96 -13.33 3.62
N GLN A 93 4.79 -13.76 3.19
CA GLN A 93 3.69 -14.04 4.12
C GLN A 93 3.77 -15.51 4.55
N THR A 94 4.07 -15.74 5.82
CA THR A 94 4.28 -17.09 6.31
C THR A 94 3.97 -17.19 7.81
N ASN A 95 3.41 -18.34 8.21
CA ASN A 95 3.22 -18.68 9.62
C ASN A 95 4.40 -19.50 10.18
N THR A 96 5.36 -19.88 9.35
CA THR A 96 6.46 -20.79 9.70
C THR A 96 7.85 -20.19 9.49
N GLY A 97 7.94 -18.96 8.97
CA GLY A 97 9.21 -18.32 8.57
C GLY A 97 9.77 -18.82 7.22
N ASN A 98 9.11 -19.80 6.56
CA ASN A 98 9.50 -20.32 5.26
C ASN A 98 8.54 -19.89 4.16
N PHE A 99 9.03 -19.81 2.93
CA PHE A 99 8.22 -19.50 1.75
C PHE A 99 7.11 -20.54 1.52
N ASN A 100 5.86 -20.08 1.43
CA ASN A 100 4.66 -20.90 1.21
C ASN A 100 3.92 -20.51 -0.09
N GLY A 101 4.65 -20.08 -1.12
CA GLY A 101 4.06 -19.67 -2.40
C GLY A 101 3.59 -18.21 -2.44
N VAL A 102 3.88 -17.41 -1.41
CA VAL A 102 3.52 -15.99 -1.36
C VAL A 102 4.73 -15.15 -0.96
N GLY A 103 5.28 -14.44 -1.93
CA GLY A 103 6.35 -13.46 -1.74
C GLY A 103 5.91 -12.07 -2.20
N PHE A 104 6.56 -11.04 -1.69
CA PHE A 104 6.27 -9.65 -2.01
C PHE A 104 7.51 -8.88 -2.44
N ALA A 105 7.30 -7.92 -3.34
CA ALA A 105 8.34 -6.97 -3.75
C ALA A 105 7.77 -5.54 -3.80
N VAL A 106 8.58 -4.58 -3.40
CA VAL A 106 8.30 -3.15 -3.57
C VAL A 106 8.47 -2.80 -5.05
N PRO A 107 7.47 -2.20 -5.72
CA PRO A 107 7.54 -1.91 -7.14
C PRO A 107 8.68 -0.95 -7.52
N SER A 108 9.24 -1.11 -8.72
CA SER A 108 10.28 -0.23 -9.25
C SER A 108 9.82 1.24 -9.33
N GLN A 109 8.55 1.51 -9.53
CA GLN A 109 8.00 2.87 -9.53
C GLN A 109 8.10 3.52 -8.14
N THR A 110 7.82 2.78 -7.07
CA THR A 110 8.03 3.22 -5.69
C THR A 110 9.51 3.47 -5.42
N VAL A 111 10.39 2.57 -5.86
CA VAL A 111 11.84 2.72 -5.76
C VAL A 111 12.30 4.02 -6.44
N THR A 112 11.85 4.27 -7.66
CA THR A 112 12.20 5.50 -8.43
C THR A 112 11.74 6.77 -7.71
N LYS A 113 10.58 6.74 -7.05
CA LYS A 113 10.03 7.89 -6.32
C LYS A 113 10.79 8.18 -5.03
N ILE A 114 11.13 7.14 -4.26
CA ILE A 114 11.63 7.27 -2.88
C ILE A 114 13.16 7.40 -2.82
N ILE A 115 13.89 6.61 -3.60
CA ILE A 115 15.36 6.49 -3.49
C ILE A 115 16.09 7.83 -3.62
N PRO A 116 15.75 8.76 -4.54
CA PRO A 116 16.43 10.06 -4.61
C PRO A 116 16.39 10.83 -3.29
N THR A 117 15.24 10.85 -2.62
CA THR A 117 15.07 11.51 -1.31
C THR A 117 15.85 10.79 -0.22
N LEU A 118 15.82 9.45 -0.19
CA LEU A 118 16.59 8.66 0.76
C LEU A 118 18.11 8.89 0.62
N ILE A 119 18.62 9.06 -0.61
CA ILE A 119 20.04 9.34 -0.84
C ILE A 119 20.43 10.75 -0.34
N LEU A 120 19.56 11.73 -0.55
CA LEU A 120 19.82 13.14 -0.22
C LEU A 120 19.60 13.45 1.27
N GLU A 121 18.54 12.90 1.86
CA GLU A 121 18.04 13.30 3.17
C GLU A 121 18.16 12.19 4.23
N GLY A 122 18.46 10.96 3.81
CA GLY A 122 18.55 9.79 4.71
C GLY A 122 17.21 9.25 5.18
N LYS A 123 16.10 9.88 4.79
CA LYS A 123 14.71 9.49 5.14
C LYS A 123 13.76 9.85 4.01
N TYR A 124 12.55 9.29 4.08
CA TYR A 124 11.42 9.65 3.21
C TYR A 124 10.16 9.75 4.07
N ASP A 125 9.53 10.92 4.08
CA ASP A 125 8.29 11.16 4.81
C ASP A 125 7.09 10.74 3.94
N HIS A 126 6.33 9.72 4.38
CA HIS A 126 5.15 9.25 3.66
C HIS A 126 3.93 10.17 3.88
N PRO A 127 3.15 10.50 2.81
CA PRO A 127 1.93 11.27 2.96
C PRO A 127 0.86 10.49 3.73
N TRP A 128 0.12 11.20 4.57
CA TRP A 128 -0.84 10.63 5.51
C TRP A 128 -2.07 11.51 5.66
N ILE A 129 -3.25 10.90 5.91
CA ILE A 129 -4.53 11.60 6.06
C ILE A 129 -5.07 11.60 7.49
N GLY A 130 -4.72 10.61 8.31
CA GLY A 130 -5.09 10.57 9.72
C GLY A 130 -6.46 9.99 10.02
N VAL A 131 -6.82 8.90 9.35
CA VAL A 131 -8.06 8.14 9.63
C VAL A 131 -7.76 6.66 9.83
N SER A 132 -8.61 5.99 10.61
CA SER A 132 -8.74 4.55 10.65
C SER A 132 -10.18 4.13 10.39
N GLY A 133 -10.41 2.88 9.94
CA GLY A 133 -11.76 2.48 9.63
C GLY A 133 -11.89 1.11 8.99
N LEU A 134 -13.01 0.89 8.31
CA LEU A 134 -13.39 -0.39 7.73
C LEU A 134 -13.76 -0.27 6.26
N ASP A 135 -13.34 -1.24 5.47
CA ASP A 135 -13.83 -1.40 4.10
C ASP A 135 -15.32 -1.79 4.12
N ILE A 136 -16.10 -1.15 3.24
CA ILE A 136 -17.54 -1.47 3.11
C ILE A 136 -17.69 -2.84 2.45
N ASN A 137 -18.04 -3.83 3.24
CA ASN A 137 -18.43 -5.16 2.77
C ASN A 137 -19.97 -5.26 2.61
N PRO A 138 -20.52 -6.34 2.01
CA PRO A 138 -21.98 -6.50 1.81
C PRO A 138 -22.82 -6.43 3.11
N ARG A 139 -22.28 -6.92 4.24
CA ARG A 139 -22.95 -6.84 5.53
C ARG A 139 -23.04 -5.40 6.01
N LEU A 140 -21.91 -4.66 5.95
CA LEU A 140 -21.86 -3.27 6.39
C LEU A 140 -22.70 -2.36 5.48
N ALA A 141 -22.68 -2.60 4.15
CA ALA A 141 -23.52 -1.88 3.19
C ALA A 141 -25.02 -2.03 3.53
N LYS A 142 -25.47 -3.24 3.91
CA LYS A 142 -26.85 -3.47 4.34
C LYS A 142 -27.21 -2.73 5.63
N ILE A 143 -26.31 -2.71 6.61
CA ILE A 143 -26.50 -1.99 7.88
C ILE A 143 -26.63 -0.48 7.64
N LEU A 144 -25.78 0.06 6.74
CA LEU A 144 -25.74 1.48 6.40
C LEU A 144 -26.77 1.88 5.32
N ASN A 145 -27.62 0.95 4.85
CA ASN A 145 -28.58 1.16 3.76
C ASN A 145 -27.95 1.70 2.46
N LEU A 146 -26.73 1.25 2.14
CA LEU A 146 -26.04 1.62 0.91
C LEU A 146 -26.49 0.73 -0.25
N THR A 147 -26.52 1.30 -1.45
CA THR A 147 -26.86 0.56 -2.68
C THR A 147 -25.72 -0.31 -3.19
N GLU A 148 -24.49 0.01 -2.79
CA GLU A 148 -23.27 -0.67 -3.25
C GLU A 148 -22.35 -0.99 -2.07
N SER A 149 -21.63 -2.13 -2.19
CA SER A 149 -20.64 -2.56 -1.20
C SER A 149 -19.27 -2.01 -1.56
N ARG A 150 -19.11 -0.69 -1.53
CA ARG A 150 -17.86 0.00 -1.82
C ARG A 150 -17.69 1.25 -0.96
N GLY A 151 -16.45 1.63 -0.71
CA GLY A 151 -16.07 2.77 0.10
C GLY A 151 -15.32 2.34 1.36
N PHE A 152 -14.88 3.33 2.11
CA PHE A 152 -14.16 3.17 3.38
C PHE A 152 -14.88 3.96 4.47
N LEU A 153 -15.47 3.29 5.45
CA LEU A 153 -16.13 3.90 6.61
C LEU A 153 -15.05 4.36 7.60
N ILE A 154 -15.04 5.64 7.92
CA ILE A 154 -14.15 6.20 8.94
C ILE A 154 -14.67 5.82 10.31
N ILE A 155 -13.88 5.08 11.08
CA ILE A 155 -14.16 4.75 12.49
C ILE A 155 -13.57 5.81 13.40
N ASP A 156 -12.28 6.14 13.21
CA ASP A 156 -11.60 7.15 14.01
C ASP A 156 -10.93 8.20 13.12
N VAL A 157 -10.93 9.43 13.58
CA VAL A 157 -10.16 10.55 13.03
C VAL A 157 -9.13 10.96 14.07
N ILE A 158 -7.86 10.91 13.69
CA ILE A 158 -6.75 11.28 14.57
C ILE A 158 -6.77 12.80 14.79
N GLU A 159 -6.67 13.22 16.04
CA GLU A 159 -6.60 14.62 16.41
C GLU A 159 -5.43 15.34 15.73
N ASP A 160 -5.59 16.58 15.34
CA ASP A 160 -4.61 17.40 14.61
C ASP A 160 -4.15 16.85 13.24
N SER A 161 -4.80 15.79 12.73
CA SER A 161 -4.52 15.25 11.40
C SER A 161 -5.11 16.08 10.27
N PRO A 162 -4.68 15.85 9.00
CA PRO A 162 -5.35 16.40 7.82
C PRO A 162 -6.87 16.17 7.80
N ALA A 163 -7.31 14.96 8.12
CA ALA A 163 -8.74 14.61 8.19
C ALA A 163 -9.48 15.41 9.28
N SER A 164 -8.88 15.56 10.47
CA SER A 164 -9.43 16.36 11.57
C SER A 164 -9.59 17.84 11.16
N ARG A 165 -8.56 18.42 10.57
CA ARG A 165 -8.57 19.83 10.13
C ARG A 165 -9.58 20.09 9.00
N ALA A 166 -9.82 19.09 8.13
CA ALA A 166 -10.83 19.17 7.08
C ALA A 166 -12.26 18.86 7.58
N GLY A 167 -12.43 18.55 8.88
CA GLY A 167 -13.73 18.28 9.46
C GLY A 167 -14.35 16.94 9.07
N LEU A 168 -13.54 15.92 8.78
CA LEU A 168 -14.01 14.57 8.62
C LEU A 168 -14.49 14.01 9.96
N ILE A 169 -15.48 13.14 9.93
CA ILE A 169 -16.16 12.63 11.13
C ILE A 169 -15.96 11.11 11.23
N GLY A 170 -15.50 10.66 12.40
CA GLY A 170 -15.44 9.24 12.75
C GLY A 170 -16.78 8.71 13.23
N SER A 171 -16.89 7.39 13.32
CA SER A 171 -18.09 6.69 13.81
C SER A 171 -18.33 6.99 15.29
N ASN A 172 -19.54 7.37 15.63
CA ASN A 172 -19.94 7.77 16.98
C ASN A 172 -21.16 7.03 17.54
N THR A 173 -21.72 6.13 16.74
CA THR A 173 -22.94 5.40 17.08
C THR A 173 -22.69 3.90 16.96
N THR A 174 -23.17 3.13 17.94
CA THR A 174 -23.14 1.67 17.90
C THR A 174 -24.55 1.16 17.61
N VAL A 175 -24.67 0.28 16.61
CA VAL A 175 -25.91 -0.46 16.32
C VAL A 175 -25.70 -1.94 16.55
N ILE A 176 -26.73 -2.65 17.00
CA ILE A 176 -26.69 -4.11 17.15
C ILE A 176 -27.27 -4.73 15.88
N HIS A 177 -26.49 -5.55 15.19
CA HIS A 177 -26.93 -6.28 14.02
C HIS A 177 -26.54 -7.75 14.13
N GLU A 178 -27.57 -8.64 14.14
CA GLU A 178 -27.40 -10.09 14.31
C GLU A 178 -26.65 -10.51 15.59
N GLY A 179 -26.71 -9.67 16.65
CA GLY A 179 -26.06 -9.91 17.93
C GLY A 179 -24.66 -9.29 18.06
N ASP A 180 -24.09 -8.73 17.00
CA ASP A 180 -22.80 -8.04 17.02
C ASP A 180 -22.99 -6.52 17.14
N GLU A 181 -22.11 -5.87 17.88
CA GLU A 181 -21.98 -4.41 17.90
C GLU A 181 -21.21 -3.93 16.68
N VAL A 182 -21.79 -2.96 15.95
CA VAL A 182 -21.19 -2.35 14.76
C VAL A 182 -21.16 -0.85 14.92
N LEU A 183 -19.98 -0.25 14.82
CA LEU A 183 -19.80 1.20 14.81
C LEU A 183 -20.25 1.77 13.46
N VAL A 184 -21.06 2.84 13.51
CA VAL A 184 -21.63 3.54 12.35
C VAL A 184 -21.68 5.06 12.61
N GLY A 185 -22.17 5.83 11.62
CA GLY A 185 -22.34 7.29 11.76
C GLY A 185 -21.10 8.11 11.38
N GLY A 186 -20.01 7.43 11.00
CA GLY A 186 -18.85 8.10 10.41
C GLY A 186 -19.02 8.40 8.91
N ASP A 187 -18.19 9.25 8.39
CA ASP A 187 -18.10 9.53 6.96
C ASP A 187 -17.67 8.28 6.18
N ILE A 188 -18.17 8.15 4.97
CA ILE A 188 -17.75 7.07 4.07
C ILE A 188 -17.00 7.70 2.90
N LEU A 189 -15.69 7.47 2.83
CA LEU A 189 -14.87 7.89 1.70
C LEU A 189 -15.23 7.05 0.47
N ILE A 190 -15.65 7.71 -0.60
CA ILE A 190 -16.08 7.08 -1.87
C ILE A 190 -15.19 7.47 -3.05
N ARG A 191 -14.43 8.58 -2.94
CA ARG A 191 -13.49 9.03 -3.95
C ARG A 191 -12.35 9.84 -3.34
N VAL A 192 -11.16 9.70 -3.91
CA VAL A 192 -9.99 10.55 -3.64
C VAL A 192 -9.42 11.01 -4.99
N ASP A 193 -9.34 12.32 -5.21
CA ASP A 193 -9.07 12.93 -6.52
C ASP A 193 -9.96 12.30 -7.62
N ASP A 194 -9.36 11.66 -8.62
CA ASP A 194 -10.04 10.97 -9.71
C ASP A 194 -10.24 9.45 -9.47
N ILE A 195 -9.84 8.93 -8.29
CA ILE A 195 -9.88 7.51 -7.95
C ILE A 195 -11.13 7.17 -7.15
N ASP A 196 -11.97 6.28 -7.66
CA ASP A 196 -13.08 5.70 -6.91
C ASP A 196 -12.55 4.79 -5.79
N VAL A 197 -12.99 5.05 -4.56
CA VAL A 197 -12.60 4.27 -3.37
C VAL A 197 -13.56 3.10 -3.19
N ARG A 198 -13.05 1.89 -3.31
CA ARG A 198 -13.77 0.66 -2.99
C ARG A 198 -13.33 0.11 -1.64
N LYS A 199 -12.08 0.41 -1.25
CA LYS A 199 -11.43 -0.04 -0.02
C LYS A 199 -10.23 0.84 0.31
N ILE A 200 -9.70 0.72 1.51
CA ILE A 200 -8.55 1.51 2.00
C ILE A 200 -7.32 1.41 1.09
N SER A 201 -7.10 0.26 0.45
CA SER A 201 -5.94 0.11 -0.44
C SER A 201 -5.98 1.05 -1.65
N ASP A 202 -7.16 1.43 -2.14
CA ASP A 202 -7.27 2.35 -3.27
C ASP A 202 -6.73 3.73 -2.87
N ILE A 203 -7.02 4.18 -1.63
CA ILE A 203 -6.50 5.43 -1.05
C ILE A 203 -4.99 5.35 -0.87
N LEU A 204 -4.50 4.33 -0.15
CA LEU A 204 -3.08 4.22 0.20
C LEU A 204 -2.19 4.08 -1.04
N ILE A 205 -2.64 3.34 -2.06
CA ILE A 205 -1.92 3.20 -3.33
C ILE A 205 -1.88 4.53 -4.09
N HIS A 206 -2.99 5.29 -4.11
CA HIS A 206 -3.03 6.60 -4.73
C HIS A 206 -2.05 7.57 -4.04
N LEU A 207 -2.06 7.62 -2.71
CA LEU A 207 -1.11 8.42 -1.94
C LEU A 207 0.34 8.02 -2.27
N GLN A 208 0.64 6.71 -2.26
CA GLN A 208 1.98 6.20 -2.54
C GLN A 208 2.47 6.57 -3.95
N ARG A 209 1.61 6.46 -4.96
CA ARG A 209 1.99 6.69 -6.36
C ARG A 209 2.07 8.16 -6.72
N SER A 210 1.14 8.98 -6.23
CA SER A 210 0.82 10.28 -6.83
C SER A 210 0.95 11.46 -5.89
N LYS A 211 1.12 11.25 -4.59
CA LYS A 211 1.11 12.32 -3.58
C LYS A 211 2.41 12.40 -2.78
N ALA A 212 2.68 13.59 -2.27
CA ALA A 212 3.75 13.89 -1.33
C ALA A 212 3.18 14.61 -0.09
N VAL A 213 4.00 14.77 0.95
CA VAL A 213 3.65 15.61 2.11
C VAL A 213 3.49 17.05 1.65
N GLY A 214 2.41 17.70 2.08
CA GLY A 214 2.03 19.07 1.70
C GLY A 214 1.13 19.16 0.47
N ASP A 215 0.91 18.07 -0.27
CA ASP A 215 0.00 18.07 -1.41
C ASP A 215 -1.47 18.15 -0.95
N GLU A 216 -2.31 18.74 -1.81
CA GLU A 216 -3.76 18.68 -1.67
C GLU A 216 -4.31 17.34 -2.10
N LEU A 217 -5.29 16.84 -1.35
CA LEU A 217 -6.08 15.66 -1.69
C LEU A 217 -7.56 16.05 -1.66
N ALA A 218 -8.21 16.06 -2.82
CA ALA A 218 -9.65 16.20 -2.88
C ALA A 218 -10.33 14.88 -2.48
N VAL A 219 -11.33 14.94 -1.61
CA VAL A 219 -12.07 13.76 -1.18
C VAL A 219 -13.57 13.98 -1.39
N GLN A 220 -14.26 12.95 -1.83
CA GLN A 220 -15.71 12.88 -1.81
C GLN A 220 -16.12 11.84 -0.78
N LEU A 221 -17.07 12.19 0.06
CA LEU A 221 -17.57 11.34 1.13
C LEU A 221 -19.10 11.38 1.18
N LEU A 222 -19.68 10.33 1.76
CA LEU A 222 -21.09 10.30 2.15
C LEU A 222 -21.17 10.54 3.65
N ARG A 223 -21.94 11.58 4.03
CA ARG A 223 -22.31 11.93 5.41
C ARG A 223 -23.82 12.00 5.50
N ASP A 224 -24.44 11.16 6.32
CA ASP A 224 -25.90 11.09 6.47
C ASP A 224 -26.65 10.99 5.14
N GLY A 225 -26.08 10.23 4.18
CA GLY A 225 -26.65 10.04 2.84
C GLY A 225 -26.42 11.19 1.86
N ASN A 226 -25.74 12.29 2.29
CA ASN A 226 -25.41 13.42 1.44
C ASN A 226 -23.98 13.32 0.93
N LEU A 227 -23.78 13.69 -0.34
CA LEU A 227 -22.45 13.79 -0.93
C LEU A 227 -21.79 15.09 -0.47
N ILE A 228 -20.60 15.01 0.09
CA ILE A 228 -19.78 16.13 0.55
C ILE A 228 -18.42 16.06 -0.13
N GLU A 229 -17.87 17.20 -0.49
CA GLU A 229 -16.52 17.36 -1.03
C GLU A 229 -15.69 18.18 -0.05
N GLU A 230 -14.51 17.66 0.26
CA GLU A 230 -13.53 18.33 1.12
C GLU A 230 -12.14 18.26 0.49
N THR A 231 -11.25 19.13 0.94
CA THR A 231 -9.83 19.11 0.53
C THR A 231 -8.95 19.00 1.75
N LEU A 232 -8.07 18.01 1.76
CA LEU A 232 -7.08 17.79 2.80
C LEU A 232 -5.71 18.27 2.33
N ILE A 233 -4.93 18.86 3.23
CA ILE A 233 -3.49 19.07 3.02
C ILE A 233 -2.77 17.95 3.74
N LEU A 234 -2.06 17.12 2.98
CA LEU A 234 -1.41 15.90 3.49
C LEU A 234 -0.26 16.22 4.43
N ASP A 235 -0.22 15.56 5.58
CA ASP A 235 0.92 15.61 6.50
C ASP A 235 1.83 14.40 6.32
N LYS A 236 2.98 14.43 7.00
CA LYS A 236 3.83 13.25 7.15
C LYS A 236 3.19 12.26 8.13
N ARG A 237 3.38 10.98 7.85
CA ARG A 237 2.95 9.90 8.74
C ARG A 237 3.68 10.00 10.10
N PRO A 238 2.98 9.92 11.25
CA PRO A 238 3.62 9.96 12.56
C PRO A 238 4.48 8.71 12.79
N GLY A 239 5.58 8.88 13.55
CA GLY A 239 6.47 7.79 13.93
C GLY A 239 7.56 7.44 12.90
N GLU A 240 7.73 8.25 11.86
CA GLU A 240 8.83 8.17 10.88
C GLU A 240 9.91 9.21 11.10
#